data_17e1a390ac78662b5c8b57ea0e178eda
#
_entry.id   17e1a390ac78662b5c8b57ea0e178eda
#
_cell.length_a   1.000
_cell.length_b   1.000
_cell.length_c   1.000
_cell.angle_alpha   90.00
_cell.angle_beta   90.00
_cell.angle_gamma   90.00
#
_symmetry.space_group_name_H-M   'P 1'
#
loop_
_entity.id
_entity.type
_entity.pdbx_description
1 polymer ?
#
loop_
_entity_poly.entity_id
_entity_poly.type
_entity_poly.pdbx_seq_one_letter_code
_entity_poly.pdbx_strand_id
1 'polypeptide(L)'
;MTHALTPITPDTARHVLWTFGRDGGFRPGSFTQKLIELIAMADQANTVRLGAAFPEITRAVALAKYSENGIDQLQKIALGEVAA
;
A
#
# COMPACT_ATOMS: atom_id res chain seq x y z
N MET A 1 -12.37 21.78 -6.54
CA MET A 1 -11.85 21.27 -5.28
C MET A 1 -10.90 20.13 -5.50
N THR A 2 -9.82 20.15 -4.81
CA THR A 2 -8.81 19.13 -4.96
C THR A 2 -9.03 18.05 -3.92
N HIS A 3 -9.06 16.82 -4.36
CA HIS A 3 -9.06 15.70 -3.44
C HIS A 3 -7.63 15.45 -2.98
N ALA A 4 -7.40 15.61 -1.71
CA ALA A 4 -6.13 15.20 -1.16
C ALA A 4 -6.06 13.69 -1.21
N LEU A 5 -5.05 13.15 -1.87
CA LEU A 5 -4.80 11.72 -1.81
C LEU A 5 -4.39 11.37 -0.38
N THR A 6 -4.87 10.25 0.10
CA THR A 6 -4.44 9.75 1.40
C THR A 6 -2.95 9.48 1.34
N PRO A 7 -2.15 10.14 2.19
CA PRO A 7 -0.71 9.90 2.16
C PRO A 7 -0.37 8.48 2.62
N ILE A 8 0.67 7.94 2.03
CA ILE A 8 1.18 6.64 2.43
C ILE A 8 2.36 6.88 3.37
N THR A 9 2.22 6.40 4.60
CA THR A 9 3.28 6.54 5.60
C THR A 9 4.40 5.54 5.32
N PRO A 10 5.63 5.80 5.83
CA PRO A 10 6.71 4.83 5.70
C PRO A 10 6.35 3.45 6.24
N ASP A 11 5.64 3.38 7.36
CA ASP A 11 5.26 2.09 7.93
C ASP A 11 4.36 1.31 6.99
N THR A 12 3.36 1.95 6.43
CA THR A 12 2.46 1.26 5.48
C THR A 12 3.23 0.80 4.25
N ALA A 13 4.12 1.65 3.73
CA ALA A 13 4.95 1.26 2.59
C ALA A 13 5.80 0.03 2.91
N ARG A 14 6.42 0.00 4.08
CA ARG A 14 7.22 -1.14 4.51
C ARG A 14 6.39 -2.42 4.62
N HIS A 15 5.20 -2.31 5.19
CA HIS A 15 4.31 -3.46 5.36
C HIS A 15 3.88 -4.04 4.01
N VAL A 16 3.55 -3.18 3.06
CA VAL A 16 3.16 -3.62 1.72
C VAL A 16 4.34 -4.24 1.00
N LEU A 17 5.53 -3.61 1.06
CA LEU A 17 6.73 -4.16 0.45
C LEU A 17 7.03 -5.56 0.98
N TRP A 18 6.95 -5.74 2.28
CA TRP A 18 7.22 -7.04 2.89
C TRP A 18 6.25 -8.11 2.38
N THR A 19 4.98 -7.76 2.35
CA THR A 19 3.95 -8.71 1.93
C THR A 19 4.12 -9.11 0.46
N PHE A 20 4.62 -8.19 -0.37
CA PHE A 20 4.90 -8.47 -1.78
C PHE A 20 6.29 -9.09 -2.00
N GLY A 21 7.03 -9.36 -0.95
CA GLY A 21 8.36 -9.98 -1.05
C GLY A 21 9.41 -9.08 -1.65
N ARG A 22 9.32 -7.78 -1.40
CA ARG A 22 10.22 -6.80 -1.99
C ARG A 22 11.16 -6.20 -0.95
N ASP A 23 12.31 -5.72 -1.42
CA ASP A 23 13.30 -5.09 -0.56
C ASP A 23 12.75 -3.84 0.09
N GLY A 24 13.21 -3.55 1.29
CA GLY A 24 12.79 -2.40 2.06
C GLY A 24 11.57 -2.67 2.92
N GLY A 25 11.06 -3.89 2.88
CA GLY A 25 9.87 -4.27 3.62
C GLY A 25 10.15 -4.60 5.07
N PHE A 26 9.08 -4.57 5.85
CA PHE A 26 9.11 -4.82 7.27
C PHE A 26 7.84 -5.57 7.64
N ARG A 27 7.96 -6.66 8.36
CA ARG A 27 6.83 -7.55 8.62
C ARG A 27 5.73 -6.86 9.40
N PRO A 28 4.49 -6.83 8.88
CA PRO A 28 3.35 -6.28 9.62
C PRO A 28 2.84 -7.28 10.65
N GLY A 29 1.96 -6.82 11.53
CA GLY A 29 1.19 -7.72 12.36
C GLY A 29 0.21 -8.53 11.53
N SER A 30 -0.38 -9.55 12.16
CA SER A 30 -1.24 -10.51 11.46
C SER A 30 -2.44 -9.86 10.78
N PHE A 31 -3.11 -8.94 11.46
CA PHE A 31 -4.28 -8.28 10.88
C PHE A 31 -3.90 -7.50 9.63
N THR A 32 -2.86 -6.69 9.74
CA THR A 32 -2.41 -5.85 8.60
C THR A 32 -1.94 -6.71 7.44
N GLN A 33 -1.21 -7.78 7.73
CA GLN A 33 -0.76 -8.69 6.69
C GLN A 33 -1.94 -9.30 5.92
N LYS A 34 -2.93 -9.79 6.64
CA LYS A 34 -4.11 -10.38 6.01
C LYS A 34 -4.91 -9.35 5.25
N LEU A 35 -5.00 -8.13 5.77
CA LEU A 35 -5.69 -7.04 5.08
C LEU A 35 -5.00 -6.71 3.76
N ILE A 36 -3.67 -6.61 3.75
CA ILE A 36 -2.92 -6.36 2.52
C ILE A 36 -3.16 -7.48 1.52
N GLU A 37 -3.10 -8.72 1.97
CA GLU A 37 -3.36 -9.88 1.12
C GLU A 37 -4.77 -9.85 0.55
N LEU A 38 -5.75 -9.50 1.39
CA LEU A 38 -7.15 -9.41 0.96
C LEU A 38 -7.32 -8.33 -0.12
N ILE A 39 -6.74 -7.17 0.10
CA ILE A 39 -6.82 -6.08 -0.88
C ILE A 39 -6.14 -6.50 -2.18
N ALA A 40 -5.00 -7.18 -2.07
CA ALA A 40 -4.24 -7.62 -3.26
C ALA A 40 -5.03 -8.58 -4.13
N MET A 41 -5.91 -9.38 -3.54
CA MET A 41 -6.71 -10.36 -4.29
C MET A 41 -8.12 -9.87 -4.62
N ALA A 42 -8.50 -8.69 -4.15
CA ALA A 42 -9.85 -8.19 -4.32
C ALA A 42 -10.16 -7.83 -5.77
N ASP A 43 -11.39 -8.11 -6.18
CA ASP A 43 -11.88 -7.62 -7.47
C ASP A 43 -12.15 -6.11 -7.37
N GLN A 44 -12.58 -5.51 -8.48
CA GLN A 44 -12.75 -4.06 -8.52
C GLN A 44 -13.79 -3.57 -7.51
N ALA A 45 -14.92 -4.26 -7.41
CA ALA A 45 -15.97 -3.85 -6.49
C ALA A 45 -15.51 -3.92 -5.03
N ASN A 46 -14.81 -4.99 -4.67
CA ASN A 46 -14.29 -5.13 -3.32
C ASN A 46 -13.15 -4.18 -3.04
N THR A 47 -12.33 -3.87 -4.04
CA THR A 47 -11.28 -2.85 -3.88
C THR A 47 -11.89 -1.49 -3.53
N VAL A 48 -13.00 -1.12 -4.15
CA VAL A 48 -13.70 0.12 -3.82
C VAL A 48 -14.18 0.11 -2.37
N ARG A 49 -14.78 -1.00 -1.94
CA ARG A 49 -15.25 -1.13 -0.56
C ARG A 49 -14.11 -1.06 0.46
N LEU A 50 -13.04 -1.78 0.17
CA LEU A 50 -11.87 -1.79 1.06
C LEU A 50 -11.18 -0.42 1.06
N GLY A 51 -11.15 0.24 -0.09
CA GLY A 51 -10.58 1.58 -0.19
C GLY A 51 -11.35 2.62 0.61
N ALA A 52 -12.67 2.45 0.73
CA ALA A 52 -13.47 3.34 1.55
C ALA A 52 -13.14 3.16 3.04
N ALA A 53 -12.89 1.92 3.47
CA ALA A 53 -12.59 1.62 4.87
C ALA A 53 -11.11 1.80 5.19
N PHE A 54 -10.22 1.48 4.26
CA PHE A 54 -8.76 1.49 4.47
C PHE A 54 -8.06 2.17 3.30
N PRO A 55 -8.23 3.49 3.16
CA PRO A 55 -7.74 4.18 1.96
C PRO A 55 -6.22 4.15 1.81
N GLU A 56 -5.48 4.26 2.89
CA GLU A 56 -4.02 4.29 2.81
C GLU A 56 -3.46 2.97 2.32
N ILE A 57 -3.86 1.88 2.94
CA ILE A 57 -3.35 0.55 2.58
C ILE A 57 -3.79 0.19 1.17
N THR A 58 -5.03 0.50 0.81
CA THR A 58 -5.55 0.20 -0.52
C THR A 58 -4.76 0.96 -1.58
N ARG A 59 -4.44 2.22 -1.33
CA ARG A 59 -3.62 3.01 -2.25
C ARG A 59 -2.22 2.42 -2.40
N ALA A 60 -1.61 2.01 -1.30
CA ALA A 60 -0.27 1.43 -1.32
C ALA A 60 -0.25 0.11 -2.09
N VAL A 61 -1.26 -0.74 -1.88
CA VAL A 61 -1.38 -2.00 -2.62
C VAL A 61 -1.57 -1.74 -4.11
N ALA A 62 -2.38 -0.73 -4.46
CA ALA A 62 -2.60 -0.38 -5.87
C ALA A 62 -1.29 0.06 -6.54
N LEU A 63 -0.46 0.82 -5.84
CA LEU A 63 0.87 1.16 -6.36
C LEU A 63 1.69 -0.09 -6.64
N ALA A 64 1.71 -1.03 -5.70
CA ALA A 64 2.51 -2.25 -5.85
C ALA A 64 2.02 -3.11 -7.02
N LYS A 65 0.69 -3.17 -7.22
CA LYS A 65 0.10 -4.08 -8.21
C LYS A 65 0.05 -3.51 -9.62
N TYR A 66 -0.27 -2.23 -9.73
CA TYR A 66 -0.69 -1.67 -11.02
C TYR A 66 0.26 -0.62 -11.58
N SER A 67 1.05 0.02 -10.74
CA SER A 67 1.92 1.08 -11.21
C SER A 67 3.26 0.51 -11.62
N GLU A 68 3.76 0.90 -12.80
CA GLU A 68 5.05 0.42 -13.31
C GLU A 68 6.19 0.67 -12.32
N ASN A 69 6.20 1.84 -11.71
CA ASN A 69 7.25 2.21 -10.78
C ASN A 69 6.75 2.20 -9.33
N GLY A 70 5.64 1.50 -9.08
CA GLY A 70 4.99 1.51 -7.76
C GLY A 70 5.88 0.96 -6.66
N ILE A 71 6.58 -0.13 -6.92
CA ILE A 71 7.50 -0.69 -5.93
C ILE A 71 8.61 0.29 -5.61
N ASP A 72 9.19 0.92 -6.63
CA ASP A 72 10.23 1.92 -6.44
C ASP A 72 9.73 3.10 -5.61
N GLN A 73 8.51 3.57 -5.90
CA GLN A 73 7.91 4.64 -5.11
C GLN A 73 7.73 4.23 -3.66
N LEU A 74 7.23 3.02 -3.42
CA LEU A 74 7.05 2.52 -2.05
C LEU A 74 8.38 2.42 -1.31
N GLN A 75 9.43 2.00 -2.01
CA GLN A 75 10.75 1.93 -1.39
C GLN A 75 11.26 3.31 -0.98
N LYS A 76 11.02 4.32 -1.79
CA LYS A 76 11.39 5.69 -1.44
C LYS A 76 10.57 6.22 -0.26
N ILE A 77 9.28 5.92 -0.25
CA ILE A 77 8.41 6.30 0.88
C ILE A 77 8.88 5.59 2.15
N ALA A 78 9.22 4.31 2.04
CA ALA A 78 9.68 3.52 3.18
C ALA A 78 10.96 4.09 3.80
N LEU A 79 11.81 4.70 2.97
CA LEU A 79 13.03 5.35 3.44
C LEU A 79 12.78 6.77 3.95
N GLY A 80 11.57 7.29 3.80
CA GLY A 80 11.26 8.66 4.20
C GLY A 80 11.74 9.71 3.22
N GLU A 81 12.09 9.32 2.00
CA GLU A 81 12.64 10.26 1.00
C GLU A 81 11.56 11.09 0.34
N VAL A 82 10.35 10.54 0.22
CA VAL A 82 9.23 11.25 -0.39
C VAL A 82 7.99 11.04 0.44
N ALA A 83 7.10 12.03 0.40
CA ALA A 83 5.75 11.91 0.95
C ALA A 83 4.82 11.57 -0.20
N ALA A 84 3.96 10.61 -0.03
CA ALA A 84 3.07 10.22 -1.10
C ALA A 84 1.64 10.66 -0.84
#